data_aaeed8ed525004c5cc7fea6619887e4a
#
_entry.id   aaeed8ed525004c5cc7fea6619887e4a
#
_cell.length_a   1.000
_cell.length_b   1.000
_cell.length_c   1.000
_cell.angle_alpha   90.00
_cell.angle_beta   90.00
_cell.angle_gamma   90.00
#
_symmetry.space_group_name_H-M   'P 1'
#
loop_
_entity.id
_entity.type
_entity.pdbx_description
1 polymer ?
#
loop_
_entity_poly.entity_id
_entity_poly.type
_entity_poly.pdbx_seq_one_letter_code
_entity_poly.pdbx_strand_id
1 'polypeptide(L)'
;MIKSVVLIMFGWSIVYAVPKTVPQNTNIVKDTFTLYALDAQMRHKYYQAFTFFDELYKQTSEKEYIYQSLQMLEQSNDIKMLSKHTTDALNKFPDDEVLQRYKILVLLKEGQYAEASQKAFIQSEKSQKFADYLLYAETRLKLGDYAGTVEALKKAYTLNYDETTADRIALIKYAQLNQKSEAIKFLKEHIGIHGNSHILGKRLGSFYADSGELDRAVLIYEETYDAFKEQSTAEEALKIYIYQKNFTKMTTLLEKSQLNDPLLLDLYVQVKDFDKASSLAQKLYEREDNPLYLAQSFVFKYEGASNRNDPAFISEVVDGLKRANLELEEPLYLNYLGYLMIDHDLNVTEGMGYVKRALEKQPDSAYYIDSLAWGHYKLNECVEALRLIKQVESMIGIDEDEVRDHLRAIEKCKTKEK
;
A
#
# COMPACT_ATOMS: atom_id res chain seq x y z
N MET A 1 -15.72 9.23 -1.41
CA MET A 1 -15.59 9.09 -2.89
C MET A 1 -15.28 7.63 -3.19
N ILE A 2 -16.30 6.84 -3.53
CA ILE A 2 -16.11 5.42 -3.87
C ILE A 2 -15.76 5.42 -5.36
N LYS A 3 -14.47 5.14 -5.67
CA LYS A 3 -14.02 4.88 -7.04
C LYS A 3 -14.25 3.41 -7.35
N SER A 4 -15.06 3.17 -8.37
CA SER A 4 -15.23 1.85 -8.99
C SER A 4 -13.86 1.34 -9.49
N VAL A 5 -13.53 0.11 -9.13
CA VAL A 5 -12.35 -0.59 -9.64
C VAL A 5 -12.64 -1.00 -11.08
N VAL A 6 -11.92 -0.40 -12.04
CA VAL A 6 -11.93 -0.79 -13.45
C VAL A 6 -10.70 -1.65 -13.70
N LEU A 7 -10.94 -2.90 -14.09
CA LEU A 7 -9.88 -3.79 -14.60
C LEU A 7 -9.48 -3.32 -16.01
N ILE A 8 -8.22 -2.95 -16.20
CA ILE A 8 -7.68 -2.55 -17.51
C ILE A 8 -7.03 -3.79 -18.15
N MET A 9 -7.56 -4.21 -19.31
CA MET A 9 -6.84 -5.11 -20.22
C MET A 9 -6.58 -4.41 -21.55
N PHE A 10 -5.33 -4.45 -22.01
CA PHE A 10 -4.86 -3.90 -23.28
C PHE A 10 -5.26 -4.80 -24.45
N GLY A 11 -5.80 -4.23 -25.53
CA GLY A 11 -6.13 -4.96 -26.75
C GLY A 11 -5.95 -4.15 -28.04
N TRP A 12 -5.35 -4.78 -29.03
CA TRP A 12 -5.00 -4.27 -30.36
C TRP A 12 -6.22 -4.03 -31.25
N SER A 13 -6.18 -2.91 -31.99
CA SER A 13 -7.27 -2.51 -32.89
C SER A 13 -7.20 -3.23 -34.25
N ILE A 14 -8.18 -4.06 -34.54
CA ILE A 14 -8.48 -4.51 -35.90
C ILE A 14 -9.79 -3.84 -36.31
N VAL A 15 -9.76 -3.07 -37.40
CA VAL A 15 -10.94 -2.43 -37.97
C VAL A 15 -11.66 -3.46 -38.85
N TYR A 16 -12.80 -3.94 -38.42
CA TYR A 16 -13.69 -4.76 -39.26
C TYR A 16 -14.67 -3.86 -40.02
N ALA A 17 -14.65 -3.96 -41.35
CA ALA A 17 -15.71 -3.41 -42.19
C ALA A 17 -16.96 -4.26 -42.00
N VAL A 18 -18.11 -3.61 -41.74
CA VAL A 18 -19.42 -4.29 -41.67
C VAL A 18 -19.74 -4.82 -43.07
N PRO A 19 -20.01 -6.12 -43.26
CA PRO A 19 -20.38 -6.67 -44.54
C PRO A 19 -21.74 -6.04 -45.01
N LYS A 20 -21.82 -5.54 -46.25
CA LYS A 20 -23.01 -4.94 -46.80
C LYS A 20 -24.10 -5.94 -47.24
N THR A 21 -23.82 -7.25 -47.13
CA THR A 21 -24.82 -8.30 -47.50
C THR A 21 -24.80 -9.37 -46.42
N VAL A 22 -25.96 -9.56 -45.78
CA VAL A 22 -26.17 -10.55 -44.72
C VAL A 22 -26.71 -11.84 -45.36
N PRO A 23 -26.17 -13.04 -45.02
CA PRO A 23 -26.73 -14.31 -45.49
C PRO A 23 -28.15 -14.53 -44.99
N GLN A 24 -29.05 -15.06 -45.84
CA GLN A 24 -30.46 -15.25 -45.48
C GLN A 24 -30.74 -16.41 -44.49
N ASN A 25 -29.72 -17.07 -43.95
CA ASN A 25 -29.89 -18.09 -42.92
C ASN A 25 -29.93 -17.43 -41.53
N THR A 26 -31.10 -17.39 -40.90
CA THR A 26 -31.37 -16.72 -39.62
C THR A 26 -30.41 -17.11 -38.48
N ASN A 27 -29.94 -18.33 -38.43
CA ASN A 27 -28.98 -18.78 -37.40
C ASN A 27 -27.57 -18.19 -37.62
N ILE A 28 -27.09 -18.17 -38.88
CA ILE A 28 -25.78 -17.59 -39.20
C ILE A 28 -25.76 -16.10 -38.92
N VAL A 29 -26.86 -15.41 -39.19
CA VAL A 29 -27.02 -13.98 -38.92
C VAL A 29 -26.99 -13.73 -37.40
N LYS A 30 -27.76 -14.52 -36.65
CA LYS A 30 -27.79 -14.43 -35.18
C LYS A 30 -26.40 -14.62 -34.59
N ASP A 31 -25.69 -15.67 -34.99
CA ASP A 31 -24.34 -15.96 -34.49
C ASP A 31 -23.34 -14.85 -34.85
N THR A 32 -23.41 -14.31 -36.07
CA THR A 32 -22.54 -13.23 -36.54
C THR A 32 -22.77 -11.95 -35.75
N PHE A 33 -24.00 -11.50 -35.56
CA PHE A 33 -24.29 -10.29 -34.78
C PHE A 33 -23.97 -10.48 -33.30
N THR A 34 -24.17 -11.68 -32.75
CA THR A 34 -23.77 -12.00 -31.37
C THR A 34 -22.27 -11.86 -31.21
N LEU A 35 -21.47 -12.41 -32.13
CA LEU A 35 -20.01 -12.27 -32.09
C LEU A 35 -19.56 -10.82 -32.19
N TYR A 36 -20.17 -10.03 -33.07
CA TYR A 36 -19.84 -8.59 -33.19
C TYR A 36 -20.23 -7.81 -31.93
N ALA A 37 -21.38 -8.12 -31.34
CA ALA A 37 -21.82 -7.49 -30.10
C ALA A 37 -20.83 -7.77 -28.95
N LEU A 38 -20.44 -9.04 -28.80
CA LEU A 38 -19.48 -9.45 -27.77
C LEU A 38 -18.07 -8.85 -28.00
N ASP A 39 -17.59 -8.84 -29.26
CA ASP A 39 -16.31 -8.19 -29.59
C ASP A 39 -16.34 -6.69 -29.28
N ALA A 40 -17.40 -6.00 -29.65
CA ALA A 40 -17.58 -4.58 -29.36
C ALA A 40 -17.67 -4.34 -27.83
N GLN A 41 -18.36 -5.19 -27.09
CA GLN A 41 -18.42 -5.13 -25.62
C GLN A 41 -17.06 -5.34 -24.98
N MET A 42 -16.30 -6.35 -25.39
CA MET A 42 -14.93 -6.60 -24.90
C MET A 42 -13.98 -5.43 -25.18
N ARG A 43 -14.20 -4.70 -26.27
CA ARG A 43 -13.43 -3.49 -26.62
C ARG A 43 -13.99 -2.21 -26.02
N HIS A 44 -14.94 -2.29 -25.08
CA HIS A 44 -15.61 -1.14 -24.46
C HIS A 44 -16.31 -0.19 -25.44
N LYS A 45 -16.66 -0.67 -26.65
CA LYS A 45 -17.42 0.07 -27.65
C LYS A 45 -18.93 -0.12 -27.42
N TYR A 46 -19.39 0.32 -26.25
CA TYR A 46 -20.73 0.01 -25.74
C TYR A 46 -21.86 0.44 -26.67
N TYR A 47 -21.77 1.61 -27.28
CA TYR A 47 -22.79 2.06 -28.24
C TYR A 47 -22.83 1.15 -29.48
N GLN A 48 -21.70 0.67 -29.94
CA GLN A 48 -21.62 -0.26 -31.05
C GLN A 48 -22.19 -1.65 -30.66
N ALA A 49 -21.88 -2.13 -29.48
CA ALA A 49 -22.47 -3.36 -28.95
C ALA A 49 -23.99 -3.23 -28.78
N PHE A 50 -24.47 -2.08 -28.29
CA PHE A 50 -25.90 -1.78 -28.24
C PHE A 50 -26.56 -1.94 -29.61
N THR A 51 -26.00 -1.38 -30.67
CA THR A 51 -26.64 -1.45 -32.03
C THR A 51 -26.74 -2.88 -32.51
N PHE A 52 -25.78 -3.75 -32.20
CA PHE A 52 -25.87 -5.17 -32.58
C PHE A 52 -26.90 -5.93 -31.74
N PHE A 53 -27.00 -5.70 -30.44
CA PHE A 53 -28.00 -6.35 -29.59
C PHE A 53 -29.45 -5.86 -29.95
N ASP A 54 -29.62 -4.59 -30.25
CA ASP A 54 -30.92 -4.02 -30.69
C ASP A 54 -31.38 -4.63 -32.05
N GLU A 55 -30.42 -4.84 -32.95
CA GLU A 55 -30.69 -5.52 -34.23
C GLU A 55 -31.06 -6.99 -34.03
N LEU A 56 -30.34 -7.70 -33.15
CA LEU A 56 -30.66 -9.08 -32.74
C LEU A 56 -32.07 -9.17 -32.18
N TYR A 57 -32.48 -8.24 -31.32
CA TYR A 57 -33.86 -8.17 -30.83
C TYR A 57 -34.86 -8.00 -31.93
N LYS A 58 -34.62 -7.09 -32.89
CA LYS A 58 -35.55 -6.84 -34.04
C LYS A 58 -35.74 -8.09 -34.90
N GLN A 59 -34.69 -8.87 -35.05
CA GLN A 59 -34.72 -10.10 -35.89
C GLN A 59 -35.28 -11.31 -35.18
N THR A 60 -35.01 -11.47 -33.85
CA THR A 60 -35.38 -12.69 -33.13
C THR A 60 -36.59 -12.52 -32.21
N SER A 61 -36.91 -11.30 -31.81
CA SER A 61 -37.90 -10.95 -30.76
C SER A 61 -37.57 -11.58 -29.38
N GLU A 62 -36.34 -12.06 -29.18
CA GLU A 62 -35.92 -12.61 -27.91
C GLU A 62 -35.62 -11.50 -26.88
N LYS A 63 -36.33 -11.51 -25.76
CA LYS A 63 -36.22 -10.45 -24.71
C LYS A 63 -34.82 -10.28 -24.16
N GLU A 64 -34.02 -11.34 -24.14
CA GLU A 64 -32.64 -11.31 -23.63
C GLU A 64 -31.79 -10.23 -24.32
N TYR A 65 -32.02 -10.03 -25.64
CA TYR A 65 -31.32 -8.99 -26.39
C TYR A 65 -31.73 -7.58 -26.02
N ILE A 66 -32.95 -7.39 -25.50
CA ILE A 66 -33.36 -6.08 -24.91
C ILE A 66 -32.51 -5.83 -23.66
N TYR A 67 -32.38 -6.82 -22.77
CA TYR A 67 -31.60 -6.64 -21.52
C TYR A 67 -30.15 -6.33 -21.82
N GLN A 68 -29.54 -7.04 -22.76
CA GLN A 68 -28.18 -6.79 -23.19
C GLN A 68 -28.01 -5.42 -23.84
N SER A 69 -28.96 -4.99 -24.69
CA SER A 69 -28.92 -3.65 -25.30
C SER A 69 -29.03 -2.54 -24.26
N LEU A 70 -29.90 -2.69 -23.26
CA LEU A 70 -30.04 -1.73 -22.15
C LEU A 70 -28.78 -1.71 -21.28
N GLN A 71 -28.16 -2.86 -21.04
CA GLN A 71 -26.88 -2.94 -20.32
C GLN A 71 -25.77 -2.18 -21.05
N MET A 72 -25.69 -2.29 -22.37
CA MET A 72 -24.72 -1.53 -23.17
C MET A 72 -24.97 -0.02 -23.12
N LEU A 73 -26.24 0.42 -23.16
CA LEU A 73 -26.60 1.82 -23.00
C LEU A 73 -26.25 2.34 -21.60
N GLU A 74 -26.45 1.54 -20.57
CA GLU A 74 -26.02 1.87 -19.21
C GLU A 74 -24.50 2.09 -19.14
N GLN A 75 -23.73 1.18 -19.73
CA GLN A 75 -22.26 1.27 -19.77
C GLN A 75 -21.76 2.45 -20.63
N SER A 76 -22.48 2.81 -21.69
CA SER A 76 -22.16 3.99 -22.52
C SER A 76 -22.46 5.32 -21.82
N ASN A 77 -23.20 5.27 -20.70
CA ASN A 77 -23.70 6.42 -19.97
C ASN A 77 -24.60 7.37 -20.78
N ASP A 78 -25.20 6.86 -21.84
CA ASP A 78 -26.23 7.62 -22.63
C ASP A 78 -27.60 7.49 -21.97
N ILE A 79 -27.86 8.34 -20.98
CA ILE A 79 -29.06 8.30 -20.16
C ILE A 79 -30.32 8.54 -21.04
N LYS A 80 -30.25 9.40 -22.07
CA LYS A 80 -31.39 9.70 -22.93
C LYS A 80 -31.82 8.49 -23.75
N MET A 81 -30.85 7.80 -24.34
CA MET A 81 -31.13 6.58 -25.07
C MET A 81 -31.59 5.46 -24.15
N LEU A 82 -30.94 5.28 -23.00
CA LEU A 82 -31.35 4.31 -22.00
C LEU A 82 -32.79 4.53 -21.55
N SER A 83 -33.19 5.78 -21.26
CA SER A 83 -34.54 6.16 -20.85
C SER A 83 -35.59 5.85 -21.94
N LYS A 84 -35.28 6.21 -23.19
CA LYS A 84 -36.14 5.94 -24.32
C LYS A 84 -36.35 4.43 -24.55
N HIS A 85 -35.25 3.69 -24.69
CA HIS A 85 -35.33 2.26 -24.97
C HIS A 85 -35.95 1.46 -23.81
N THR A 86 -35.72 1.87 -22.55
CA THR A 86 -36.38 1.29 -21.38
C THR A 86 -37.91 1.53 -21.46
N THR A 87 -38.32 2.74 -21.80
CA THR A 87 -39.75 3.07 -21.92
C THR A 87 -40.41 2.29 -23.07
N ASP A 88 -39.75 2.21 -24.23
CA ASP A 88 -40.26 1.46 -25.38
C ASP A 88 -40.39 -0.05 -25.07
N ALA A 89 -39.45 -0.59 -24.31
CA ALA A 89 -39.48 -1.98 -23.86
C ALA A 89 -40.59 -2.24 -22.84
N LEU A 90 -40.81 -1.33 -21.88
CA LEU A 90 -41.88 -1.43 -20.87
C LEU A 90 -43.26 -1.30 -21.49
N ASN A 91 -43.45 -0.54 -22.57
CA ASN A 91 -44.72 -0.47 -23.31
C ASN A 91 -45.08 -1.85 -23.90
N LYS A 92 -44.09 -2.69 -24.24
CA LYS A 92 -44.32 -4.05 -24.74
C LYS A 92 -44.40 -5.09 -23.61
N PHE A 93 -43.67 -4.89 -22.52
CA PHE A 93 -43.57 -5.84 -21.43
C PHE A 93 -43.69 -5.10 -20.07
N PRO A 94 -44.88 -4.62 -19.70
CA PRO A 94 -45.07 -3.74 -18.56
C PRO A 94 -44.72 -4.39 -17.18
N ASP A 95 -44.93 -5.66 -17.08
CA ASP A 95 -44.68 -6.42 -15.80
C ASP A 95 -43.30 -7.08 -15.70
N ASP A 96 -42.42 -6.79 -16.66
CA ASP A 96 -41.10 -7.39 -16.68
C ASP A 96 -40.18 -6.79 -15.60
N GLU A 97 -39.78 -7.62 -14.67
CA GLU A 97 -38.99 -7.21 -13.48
C GLU A 97 -37.63 -6.59 -13.86
N VAL A 98 -36.98 -7.08 -14.90
CA VAL A 98 -35.67 -6.57 -15.35
C VAL A 98 -35.84 -5.17 -15.93
N LEU A 99 -36.86 -4.97 -16.74
CA LEU A 99 -37.19 -3.65 -17.33
C LEU A 99 -37.61 -2.66 -16.25
N GLN A 100 -38.35 -3.09 -15.23
CA GLN A 100 -38.71 -2.25 -14.09
C GLN A 100 -37.45 -1.80 -13.31
N ARG A 101 -36.43 -2.66 -13.13
CA ARG A 101 -35.13 -2.28 -12.56
C ARG A 101 -34.43 -1.22 -13.41
N TYR A 102 -34.42 -1.38 -14.74
CA TYR A 102 -33.89 -0.35 -15.64
C TYR A 102 -34.64 0.99 -15.54
N LYS A 103 -35.96 0.96 -15.38
CA LYS A 103 -36.73 2.19 -15.13
C LYS A 103 -36.31 2.89 -13.84
N ILE A 104 -36.13 2.14 -12.77
CA ILE A 104 -35.62 2.69 -11.50
C ILE A 104 -34.23 3.26 -11.66
N LEU A 105 -33.34 2.56 -12.37
CA LEU A 105 -31.99 3.02 -12.66
C LEU A 105 -31.98 4.32 -13.48
N VAL A 106 -32.83 4.41 -14.50
CA VAL A 106 -33.05 5.64 -15.32
C VAL A 106 -33.44 6.81 -14.42
N LEU A 107 -34.45 6.62 -13.56
CA LEU A 107 -34.91 7.65 -12.62
C LEU A 107 -33.82 8.11 -11.67
N LEU A 108 -32.99 7.17 -11.19
CA LEU A 108 -31.81 7.49 -10.36
C LEU A 108 -30.81 8.36 -11.13
N LYS A 109 -30.53 8.00 -12.38
CA LYS A 109 -29.58 8.74 -13.22
C LYS A 109 -30.11 10.12 -13.63
N GLU A 110 -31.45 10.27 -13.77
CA GLU A 110 -32.12 11.52 -14.03
C GLU A 110 -32.34 12.40 -12.78
N GLY A 111 -31.92 11.90 -11.59
CA GLY A 111 -32.09 12.64 -10.33
C GLY A 111 -33.49 12.60 -9.73
N GLN A 112 -34.39 11.79 -10.29
CA GLN A 112 -35.80 11.67 -9.87
C GLN A 112 -35.91 10.68 -8.67
N TYR A 113 -35.17 10.98 -7.58
CA TYR A 113 -34.94 10.02 -6.47
C TYR A 113 -36.22 9.61 -5.76
N ALA A 114 -37.20 10.50 -5.61
CA ALA A 114 -38.45 10.21 -4.92
C ALA A 114 -39.30 9.17 -5.70
N GLU A 115 -39.45 9.38 -7.03
CA GLU A 115 -40.16 8.43 -7.89
C GLU A 115 -39.38 7.09 -7.98
N ALA A 116 -38.04 7.15 -8.12
CA ALA A 116 -37.22 5.97 -8.11
C ALA A 116 -37.43 5.14 -6.83
N SER A 117 -37.47 5.79 -5.67
CA SER A 117 -37.65 5.12 -4.37
C SER A 117 -39.03 4.47 -4.23
N GLN A 118 -40.06 5.14 -4.70
CA GLN A 118 -41.41 4.58 -4.69
C GLN A 118 -41.51 3.31 -5.55
N LYS A 119 -40.98 3.38 -6.80
CA LYS A 119 -40.95 2.21 -7.69
C LYS A 119 -40.08 1.07 -7.16
N ALA A 120 -38.90 1.41 -6.63
CA ALA A 120 -38.00 0.41 -6.05
C ALA A 120 -38.63 -0.28 -4.83
N PHE A 121 -39.35 0.46 -3.97
CA PHE A 121 -40.10 -0.13 -2.88
C PHE A 121 -41.12 -1.16 -3.36
N ILE A 122 -42.00 -0.75 -4.32
CA ILE A 122 -43.03 -1.63 -4.89
C ILE A 122 -42.38 -2.87 -5.51
N GLN A 123 -41.29 -2.69 -6.27
CA GLN A 123 -40.57 -3.79 -6.89
C GLN A 123 -39.95 -4.75 -5.85
N SER A 124 -39.33 -4.22 -4.80
CA SER A 124 -38.67 -5.04 -3.76
C SER A 124 -39.69 -5.84 -2.95
N GLU A 125 -40.87 -5.26 -2.59
CA GLU A 125 -41.91 -5.95 -1.86
C GLU A 125 -42.62 -7.02 -2.73
N LYS A 126 -42.71 -6.80 -4.05
CA LYS A 126 -43.29 -7.77 -4.99
C LYS A 126 -42.35 -8.96 -5.21
N SER A 127 -41.09 -8.70 -5.48
CA SER A 127 -40.14 -9.72 -5.89
C SER A 127 -39.47 -10.44 -4.71
N GLN A 128 -39.29 -9.75 -3.60
CA GLN A 128 -38.54 -10.16 -2.42
C GLN A 128 -37.14 -10.71 -2.74
N LYS A 129 -36.49 -10.13 -3.77
CA LYS A 129 -35.16 -10.52 -4.21
C LYS A 129 -34.09 -9.62 -3.60
N PHE A 130 -32.93 -10.20 -3.32
CA PHE A 130 -31.75 -9.51 -2.81
C PHE A 130 -31.41 -8.26 -3.61
N ALA A 131 -31.33 -8.38 -4.95
CA ALA A 131 -30.98 -7.29 -5.83
C ALA A 131 -32.01 -6.12 -5.79
N ASP A 132 -33.28 -6.40 -5.61
CA ASP A 132 -34.33 -5.37 -5.56
C ASP A 132 -34.28 -4.59 -4.23
N TYR A 133 -33.99 -5.26 -3.10
CA TYR A 133 -33.76 -4.56 -1.84
C TYR A 133 -32.47 -3.73 -1.87
N LEU A 134 -31.41 -4.18 -2.53
CA LEU A 134 -30.21 -3.36 -2.75
C LEU A 134 -30.52 -2.12 -3.58
N LEU A 135 -31.30 -2.27 -4.66
CA LEU A 135 -31.72 -1.15 -5.50
C LEU A 135 -32.59 -0.16 -4.73
N TYR A 136 -33.51 -0.66 -3.89
CA TYR A 136 -34.31 0.18 -3.00
C TYR A 136 -33.43 0.92 -2.00
N ALA A 137 -32.47 0.25 -1.38
CA ALA A 137 -31.52 0.88 -0.47
C ALA A 137 -30.72 2.00 -1.14
N GLU A 138 -30.30 1.80 -2.41
CA GLU A 138 -29.60 2.84 -3.17
C GLU A 138 -30.47 4.08 -3.39
N THR A 139 -31.77 3.91 -3.71
CA THR A 139 -32.67 5.05 -3.87
C THR A 139 -32.88 5.83 -2.57
N ARG A 140 -32.97 5.14 -1.44
CA ARG A 140 -33.08 5.77 -0.12
C ARG A 140 -31.81 6.53 0.25
N LEU A 141 -30.66 5.95 -0.08
CA LEU A 141 -29.35 6.60 0.13
C LEU A 141 -29.27 7.92 -0.65
N LYS A 142 -29.73 7.94 -1.91
CA LYS A 142 -29.77 9.16 -2.75
C LYS A 142 -30.70 10.23 -2.21
N LEU A 143 -31.74 9.84 -1.48
CA LEU A 143 -32.64 10.76 -0.77
C LEU A 143 -32.06 11.28 0.56
N GLY A 144 -30.91 10.77 0.99
CA GLY A 144 -30.33 11.06 2.31
C GLY A 144 -31.07 10.38 3.47
N ASP A 145 -31.94 9.43 3.17
CA ASP A 145 -32.65 8.66 4.18
C ASP A 145 -31.81 7.45 4.63
N TYR A 146 -30.89 7.74 5.50
CA TYR A 146 -29.94 6.73 6.01
C TYR A 146 -30.63 5.64 6.83
N ALA A 147 -31.67 5.99 7.61
CA ALA A 147 -32.41 5.02 8.38
C ALA A 147 -33.15 4.02 7.49
N GLY A 148 -33.91 4.52 6.51
CA GLY A 148 -34.57 3.68 5.52
C GLY A 148 -33.59 2.89 4.63
N THR A 149 -32.41 3.45 4.36
CA THR A 149 -31.34 2.70 3.68
C THR A 149 -30.90 1.49 4.47
N VAL A 150 -30.65 1.65 5.78
CA VAL A 150 -30.27 0.53 6.66
C VAL A 150 -31.37 -0.52 6.75
N GLU A 151 -32.67 -0.12 6.81
CA GLU A 151 -33.79 -1.06 6.81
C GLU A 151 -33.85 -1.89 5.52
N ALA A 152 -33.70 -1.25 4.37
CA ALA A 152 -33.69 -1.94 3.09
C ALA A 152 -32.48 -2.88 2.94
N LEU A 153 -31.28 -2.42 3.36
CA LEU A 153 -30.07 -3.26 3.39
C LEU A 153 -30.23 -4.45 4.34
N LYS A 154 -30.87 -4.30 5.48
CA LYS A 154 -31.14 -5.43 6.40
C LYS A 154 -32.04 -6.47 5.75
N LYS A 155 -33.09 -6.07 5.00
CA LYS A 155 -33.91 -7.02 4.25
C LYS A 155 -33.08 -7.77 3.20
N ALA A 156 -32.22 -7.07 2.45
CA ALA A 156 -31.28 -7.72 1.54
C ALA A 156 -30.35 -8.69 2.30
N TYR A 157 -29.76 -8.23 3.39
CA TYR A 157 -28.83 -9.01 4.22
C TYR A 157 -29.43 -10.31 4.75
N THR A 158 -30.70 -10.32 5.15
CA THR A 158 -31.37 -11.56 5.60
C THR A 158 -31.58 -12.60 4.50
N LEU A 159 -31.53 -12.17 3.23
CA LEU A 159 -31.65 -13.07 2.07
C LEU A 159 -30.28 -13.63 1.64
N ASN A 160 -29.23 -12.86 1.85
CA ASN A 160 -27.88 -13.24 1.55
C ASN A 160 -26.95 -12.55 2.56
N TYR A 161 -26.34 -13.31 3.47
CA TYR A 161 -25.47 -12.79 4.53
C TYR A 161 -24.08 -12.38 3.99
N ASP A 162 -24.04 -11.58 2.92
CA ASP A 162 -22.79 -11.15 2.31
C ASP A 162 -22.10 -10.02 3.09
N GLU A 163 -20.77 -10.05 3.05
CA GLU A 163 -19.90 -9.11 3.76
C GLU A 163 -20.05 -7.67 3.28
N THR A 164 -20.30 -7.48 1.98
CA THR A 164 -20.42 -6.13 1.39
C THR A 164 -21.65 -5.41 1.93
N THR A 165 -22.77 -6.12 2.01
CA THR A 165 -24.00 -5.59 2.61
C THR A 165 -23.81 -5.35 4.11
N ALA A 166 -23.13 -6.24 4.82
CA ALA A 166 -22.81 -6.06 6.23
C ALA A 166 -21.92 -4.82 6.46
N ASP A 167 -20.87 -4.63 5.66
CA ASP A 167 -20.00 -3.45 5.73
C ASP A 167 -20.79 -2.15 5.49
N ARG A 168 -21.67 -2.12 4.48
CA ARG A 168 -22.51 -0.95 4.17
C ARG A 168 -23.46 -0.60 5.32
N ILE A 169 -24.12 -1.61 5.91
CA ILE A 169 -25.00 -1.41 7.08
C ILE A 169 -24.21 -0.79 8.23
N ALA A 170 -23.06 -1.39 8.56
CA ALA A 170 -22.23 -0.93 9.66
C ALA A 170 -21.70 0.48 9.43
N LEU A 171 -21.21 0.79 8.21
CA LEU A 171 -20.69 2.10 7.85
C LEU A 171 -21.76 3.20 7.97
N ILE A 172 -22.97 2.95 7.46
CA ILE A 172 -24.07 3.92 7.52
C ILE A 172 -24.51 4.14 8.97
N LYS A 173 -24.65 3.07 9.76
CA LYS A 173 -24.96 3.16 11.20
C LYS A 173 -23.90 3.99 11.93
N TYR A 174 -22.62 3.73 11.66
CA TYR A 174 -21.50 4.40 12.33
C TYR A 174 -21.39 5.88 11.94
N ALA A 175 -21.29 6.16 10.63
CA ALA A 175 -20.91 7.47 10.12
C ALA A 175 -22.09 8.42 9.91
N GLN A 176 -23.28 7.91 9.55
CA GLN A 176 -24.41 8.74 9.19
C GLN A 176 -25.49 8.81 10.30
N LEU A 177 -25.72 7.71 10.98
CA LEU A 177 -26.73 7.64 12.05
C LEU A 177 -26.14 7.88 13.45
N ASN A 178 -24.82 8.04 13.56
CA ASN A 178 -24.09 8.17 14.83
C ASN A 178 -24.38 7.02 15.83
N GLN A 179 -24.70 5.84 15.32
CA GLN A 179 -24.96 4.62 16.08
C GLN A 179 -23.69 3.77 16.18
N LYS A 180 -22.62 4.36 16.76
CA LYS A 180 -21.28 3.74 16.77
C LYS A 180 -21.27 2.37 17.46
N SER A 181 -21.86 2.27 18.65
CA SER A 181 -21.89 1.02 19.43
C SER A 181 -22.67 -0.08 18.71
N GLU A 182 -23.81 0.25 18.10
CA GLU A 182 -24.64 -0.72 17.36
C GLU A 182 -23.95 -1.17 16.08
N ALA A 183 -23.20 -0.30 15.42
CA ALA A 183 -22.42 -0.65 14.23
C ALA A 183 -21.31 -1.67 14.58
N ILE A 184 -20.55 -1.41 15.65
CA ILE A 184 -19.52 -2.33 16.17
C ILE A 184 -20.15 -3.66 16.57
N LYS A 185 -21.26 -3.62 17.33
CA LYS A 185 -21.98 -4.83 17.75
C LYS A 185 -22.43 -5.66 16.54
N PHE A 186 -23.03 -5.02 15.53
CA PHE A 186 -23.50 -5.68 14.33
C PHE A 186 -22.36 -6.39 13.56
N LEU A 187 -21.21 -5.73 13.39
CA LEU A 187 -20.04 -6.37 12.74
C LEU A 187 -19.51 -7.55 13.56
N LYS A 188 -19.43 -7.41 14.87
CA LYS A 188 -18.98 -8.52 15.74
C LYS A 188 -19.92 -9.72 15.66
N GLU A 189 -21.23 -9.49 15.63
CA GLU A 189 -22.24 -10.55 15.49
C GLU A 189 -22.10 -11.23 14.12
N HIS A 190 -21.95 -10.45 13.04
CA HIS A 190 -21.72 -11.01 11.71
C HIS A 190 -20.46 -11.89 11.68
N ILE A 191 -19.31 -11.33 12.14
CA ILE A 191 -18.03 -12.03 12.15
C ILE A 191 -18.11 -13.31 13.02
N GLY A 192 -18.79 -13.26 14.14
CA GLY A 192 -18.95 -14.41 15.03
C GLY A 192 -19.79 -15.55 14.44
N ILE A 193 -20.74 -15.25 13.55
CA ILE A 193 -21.64 -16.24 12.95
C ILE A 193 -21.15 -16.71 11.57
N HIS A 194 -20.69 -15.78 10.74
CA HIS A 194 -20.38 -16.02 9.32
C HIS A 194 -18.88 -16.04 9.01
N GLY A 195 -18.04 -15.75 10.01
CA GLY A 195 -16.58 -15.65 9.85
C GLY A 195 -16.12 -14.22 9.55
N ASN A 196 -14.82 -14.00 9.74
CA ASN A 196 -14.17 -12.74 9.42
C ASN A 196 -13.80 -12.69 7.93
N SER A 197 -13.58 -11.48 7.42
CA SER A 197 -12.98 -11.20 6.12
C SER A 197 -12.03 -10.00 6.23
N HIS A 198 -11.19 -9.80 5.22
CA HIS A 198 -10.30 -8.63 5.21
C HIS A 198 -11.07 -7.29 5.22
N ILE A 199 -12.25 -7.24 4.59
CA ILE A 199 -13.11 -6.05 4.57
C ILE A 199 -13.66 -5.76 5.95
N LEU A 200 -14.28 -6.76 6.58
CA LEU A 200 -14.96 -6.59 7.86
C LEU A 200 -14.01 -6.41 9.03
N GLY A 201 -12.90 -7.15 9.04
CA GLY A 201 -11.85 -6.96 10.03
C GLY A 201 -11.23 -5.57 9.95
N LYS A 202 -10.89 -5.10 8.74
CA LYS A 202 -10.39 -3.74 8.55
C LYS A 202 -11.42 -2.68 8.98
N ARG A 203 -12.71 -2.88 8.69
CA ARG A 203 -13.79 -1.98 9.12
C ARG A 203 -13.93 -1.93 10.63
N LEU A 204 -13.95 -3.09 11.30
CA LEU A 204 -14.07 -3.17 12.73
C LEU A 204 -12.88 -2.54 13.46
N GLY A 205 -11.66 -2.80 12.97
CA GLY A 205 -10.45 -2.14 13.46
C GLY A 205 -10.51 -0.62 13.33
N SER A 206 -10.99 -0.13 12.16
CA SER A 206 -11.13 1.31 11.93
C SER A 206 -12.17 1.97 12.87
N PHE A 207 -13.25 1.28 13.22
CA PHE A 207 -14.23 1.79 14.16
C PHE A 207 -13.67 1.89 15.59
N TYR A 208 -12.88 0.89 16.02
CA TYR A 208 -12.18 0.96 17.29
C TYR A 208 -11.13 2.08 17.32
N ALA A 209 -10.37 2.25 16.23
CA ALA A 209 -9.37 3.33 16.13
C ALA A 209 -10.03 4.72 16.21
N ASP A 210 -11.12 4.95 15.46
CA ASP A 210 -11.90 6.20 15.50
C ASP A 210 -12.53 6.47 16.86
N SER A 211 -12.85 5.41 17.62
CA SER A 211 -13.37 5.51 18.98
C SER A 211 -12.29 5.69 20.05
N GLY A 212 -11.02 5.73 19.66
CA GLY A 212 -9.88 5.83 20.58
C GLY A 212 -9.49 4.52 21.27
N GLU A 213 -10.11 3.41 20.91
CA GLU A 213 -9.84 2.07 21.47
C GLU A 213 -8.68 1.40 20.71
N LEU A 214 -7.50 2.06 20.73
CA LEU A 214 -6.36 1.70 19.87
C LEU A 214 -5.87 0.26 20.09
N ASP A 215 -5.86 -0.23 21.32
CA ASP A 215 -5.41 -1.60 21.62
C ASP A 215 -6.34 -2.65 21.00
N ARG A 216 -7.65 -2.38 20.98
CA ARG A 216 -8.61 -3.25 20.29
C ARG A 216 -8.47 -3.16 18.78
N ALA A 217 -8.26 -1.94 18.26
CA ALA A 217 -8.05 -1.74 16.84
C ALA A 217 -6.85 -2.55 16.33
N VAL A 218 -5.71 -2.45 17.03
CA VAL A 218 -4.49 -3.19 16.66
C VAL A 218 -4.72 -4.70 16.72
N LEU A 219 -5.37 -5.21 17.76
CA LEU A 219 -5.68 -6.64 17.88
C LEU A 219 -6.46 -7.15 16.65
N ILE A 220 -7.51 -6.43 16.26
CA ILE A 220 -8.33 -6.79 15.10
C ILE A 220 -7.54 -6.70 13.80
N TYR A 221 -6.68 -5.67 13.64
CA TYR A 221 -5.83 -5.53 12.44
C TYR A 221 -4.80 -6.66 12.34
N GLU A 222 -4.14 -7.03 13.46
CA GLU A 222 -3.18 -8.14 13.48
C GLU A 222 -3.86 -9.48 13.18
N GLU A 223 -5.00 -9.78 13.83
CA GLU A 223 -5.80 -10.99 13.56
C GLU A 223 -6.24 -11.05 12.08
N THR A 224 -6.66 -9.93 11.52
CA THR A 224 -7.08 -9.85 10.11
C THR A 224 -5.88 -10.04 9.17
N TYR A 225 -4.74 -9.41 9.47
CA TYR A 225 -3.51 -9.64 8.71
C TYR A 225 -3.06 -11.09 8.78
N ASP A 226 -3.15 -11.72 9.94
CA ASP A 226 -2.76 -13.12 10.13
C ASP A 226 -3.57 -14.08 9.29
N ALA A 227 -4.88 -13.84 9.21
CA ALA A 227 -5.80 -14.67 8.47
C ALA A 227 -5.70 -14.48 6.95
N PHE A 228 -5.52 -13.25 6.47
CA PHE A 228 -5.68 -12.91 5.06
C PHE A 228 -4.41 -12.41 4.38
N LYS A 229 -3.36 -12.07 5.15
CA LYS A 229 -2.09 -11.49 4.65
C LYS A 229 -2.26 -10.21 3.83
N GLU A 230 -3.34 -9.47 4.11
CA GLU A 230 -3.64 -8.21 3.45
C GLU A 230 -2.77 -7.09 4.04
N GLN A 231 -1.81 -6.60 3.26
CA GLN A 231 -0.80 -5.62 3.71
C GLN A 231 -1.44 -4.35 4.30
N SER A 232 -2.57 -3.92 3.75
CA SER A 232 -3.24 -2.72 4.22
C SER A 232 -3.72 -2.80 5.67
N THR A 233 -3.92 -4.00 6.22
CA THR A 233 -4.27 -4.17 7.65
C THR A 233 -3.04 -4.08 8.54
N ALA A 234 -1.91 -4.62 8.09
CA ALA A 234 -0.62 -4.44 8.78
C ALA A 234 -0.18 -2.96 8.81
N GLU A 235 -0.42 -2.23 7.72
CA GLU A 235 -0.15 -0.78 7.66
C GLU A 235 -0.94 -0.01 8.72
N GLU A 236 -2.22 -0.32 8.89
CA GLU A 236 -3.05 0.34 9.91
C GLU A 236 -2.58 0.00 11.33
N ALA A 237 -2.19 -1.25 11.60
CA ALA A 237 -1.60 -1.64 12.88
C ALA A 237 -0.27 -0.91 13.13
N LEU A 238 0.60 -0.83 12.11
CA LEU A 238 1.88 -0.13 12.20
C LEU A 238 1.72 1.36 12.52
N LYS A 239 0.76 2.04 11.90
CA LYS A 239 0.45 3.46 12.22
C LYS A 239 0.13 3.67 13.69
N ILE A 240 -0.64 2.76 14.28
CA ILE A 240 -0.99 2.82 15.70
C ILE A 240 0.24 2.58 16.57
N TYR A 241 1.07 1.58 16.26
CA TYR A 241 2.29 1.31 17.01
C TYR A 241 3.31 2.45 16.92
N ILE A 242 3.42 3.13 15.77
CA ILE A 242 4.22 4.36 15.61
C ILE A 242 3.70 5.45 16.55
N TYR A 243 2.37 5.68 16.53
CA TYR A 243 1.74 6.67 17.43
C TYR A 243 1.99 6.36 18.92
N GLN A 244 1.90 5.09 19.31
CA GLN A 244 2.16 4.62 20.66
C GLN A 244 3.65 4.55 21.01
N LYS A 245 4.56 4.74 20.05
CA LYS A 245 6.02 4.51 20.19
C LYS A 245 6.35 3.10 20.71
N ASN A 246 5.57 2.11 20.31
CA ASN A 246 5.74 0.73 20.75
C ASN A 246 6.72 -0.01 19.83
N PHE A 247 8.01 0.28 20.02
CA PHE A 247 9.09 -0.24 19.17
C PHE A 247 9.12 -1.77 19.10
N THR A 248 8.86 -2.45 20.23
CA THR A 248 8.85 -3.92 20.26
C THR A 248 7.78 -4.50 19.34
N LYS A 249 6.57 -3.94 19.39
CA LYS A 249 5.46 -4.39 18.53
C LYS A 249 5.67 -4.00 17.07
N MET A 250 6.26 -2.83 16.80
CA MET A 250 6.65 -2.43 15.46
C MET A 250 7.62 -3.45 14.84
N THR A 251 8.69 -3.80 15.59
CA THR A 251 9.68 -4.78 15.12
C THR A 251 9.02 -6.13 14.82
N THR A 252 8.21 -6.67 15.74
CA THR A 252 7.52 -7.95 15.55
C THR A 252 6.60 -7.94 14.31
N LEU A 253 5.85 -6.85 14.12
CA LEU A 253 4.96 -6.71 12.98
C LEU A 253 5.73 -6.61 11.66
N LEU A 254 6.82 -5.83 11.63
CA LEU A 254 7.65 -5.65 10.44
C LEU A 254 8.41 -6.91 10.06
N GLU A 255 8.95 -7.67 11.03
CA GLU A 255 9.57 -8.98 10.80
C GLU A 255 8.61 -9.96 10.11
N LYS A 256 7.33 -9.90 10.51
CA LYS A 256 6.28 -10.79 10.01
C LYS A 256 5.73 -10.36 8.65
N SER A 257 5.56 -9.05 8.44
CA SER A 257 4.89 -8.51 7.27
C SER A 257 5.84 -8.11 6.14
N GLN A 258 7.11 -7.86 6.45
CA GLN A 258 8.11 -7.31 5.52
C GLN A 258 7.62 -6.01 4.85
N LEU A 259 6.80 -5.26 5.56
CA LEU A 259 6.11 -4.09 5.04
C LEU A 259 7.06 -2.91 4.76
N ASN A 260 8.08 -2.76 5.61
CA ASN A 260 9.04 -1.65 5.55
C ASN A 260 10.39 -2.08 6.12
N ASP A 261 11.20 -2.71 5.28
CA ASP A 261 12.53 -3.19 5.67
C ASP A 261 13.48 -2.06 6.12
N PRO A 262 13.51 -0.86 5.51
CA PRO A 262 14.30 0.26 6.02
C PRO A 262 13.94 0.65 7.46
N LEU A 263 12.66 0.76 7.77
CA LEU A 263 12.22 1.05 9.15
C LEU A 263 12.59 -0.08 10.11
N LEU A 264 12.50 -1.34 9.68
CA LEU A 264 12.93 -2.48 10.48
C LEU A 264 14.42 -2.43 10.75
N LEU A 265 15.23 -2.05 9.76
CA LEU A 265 16.67 -1.87 9.89
C LEU A 265 17.00 -0.81 10.94
N ASP A 266 16.34 0.35 10.87
CA ASP A 266 16.52 1.42 11.87
C ASP A 266 16.15 0.98 13.28
N LEU A 267 15.09 0.17 13.43
CA LEU A 267 14.70 -0.37 14.74
C LEU A 267 15.74 -1.34 15.31
N TYR A 268 16.31 -2.22 14.48
CA TYR A 268 17.39 -3.10 14.94
C TYR A 268 18.62 -2.30 15.40
N VAL A 269 18.99 -1.26 14.66
CA VAL A 269 20.10 -0.37 15.06
C VAL A 269 19.80 0.32 16.38
N GLN A 270 18.57 0.84 16.54
CA GLN A 270 18.17 1.54 17.77
C GLN A 270 18.22 0.65 19.02
N VAL A 271 17.88 -0.64 18.88
CA VAL A 271 17.96 -1.60 19.99
C VAL A 271 19.32 -2.31 20.06
N LYS A 272 20.27 -1.94 19.19
CA LYS A 272 21.62 -2.51 19.09
C LYS A 272 21.62 -4.02 18.76
N ASP A 273 20.59 -4.51 18.05
CA ASP A 273 20.58 -5.87 17.49
C ASP A 273 21.33 -5.85 16.13
N PHE A 274 22.64 -5.67 16.23
CA PHE A 274 23.48 -5.48 15.06
C PHE A 274 23.60 -6.73 14.18
N ASP A 275 23.41 -7.92 14.75
CA ASP A 275 23.40 -9.18 13.97
C ASP A 275 22.22 -9.21 13.00
N LYS A 276 21.02 -8.85 13.49
CA LYS A 276 19.84 -8.73 12.64
C LYS A 276 19.95 -7.55 11.67
N ALA A 277 20.50 -6.42 12.13
CA ALA A 277 20.70 -5.25 11.27
C ALA A 277 21.64 -5.59 10.10
N SER A 278 22.80 -6.21 10.37
CA SER A 278 23.74 -6.65 9.35
C SER A 278 23.10 -7.62 8.35
N SER A 279 22.38 -8.63 8.86
CA SER A 279 21.72 -9.64 8.03
C SER A 279 20.64 -9.04 7.14
N LEU A 280 19.85 -8.08 7.65
CA LEU A 280 18.82 -7.40 6.88
C LEU A 280 19.46 -6.48 5.82
N ALA A 281 20.46 -5.69 6.19
CA ALA A 281 21.16 -4.81 5.26
C ALA A 281 21.80 -5.61 4.10
N GLN A 282 22.38 -6.78 4.39
CA GLN A 282 22.93 -7.67 3.35
C GLN A 282 21.85 -8.16 2.39
N LYS A 283 20.67 -8.58 2.89
CA LYS A 283 19.52 -8.97 2.04
C LYS A 283 19.00 -7.81 1.20
N LEU A 284 18.96 -6.61 1.75
CA LEU A 284 18.56 -5.41 1.04
C LEU A 284 19.54 -5.10 -0.09
N TYR A 285 20.84 -5.23 0.15
CA TYR A 285 21.86 -5.09 -0.89
C TYR A 285 21.66 -6.11 -2.02
N GLU A 286 21.46 -7.39 -1.68
CA GLU A 286 21.25 -8.46 -2.67
C GLU A 286 19.99 -8.25 -3.53
N ARG A 287 18.95 -7.60 -2.97
CA ARG A 287 17.70 -7.32 -3.66
C ARG A 287 17.75 -6.06 -4.52
N GLU A 288 18.42 -5.01 -4.04
CA GLU A 288 18.33 -3.66 -4.60
C GLU A 288 19.61 -3.18 -5.27
N ASP A 289 20.71 -3.91 -5.08
CA ASP A 289 22.07 -3.56 -5.57
C ASP A 289 22.49 -2.14 -5.17
N ASN A 290 22.03 -1.70 -3.98
CA ASN A 290 22.31 -0.36 -3.46
C ASN A 290 23.55 -0.42 -2.55
N PRO A 291 24.67 0.24 -2.91
CA PRO A 291 25.92 0.20 -2.16
C PRO A 291 25.80 0.74 -0.73
N LEU A 292 24.78 1.54 -0.43
CA LEU A 292 24.48 1.99 0.92
C LEU A 292 24.23 0.80 1.86
N TYR A 293 23.37 -0.15 1.44
CA TYR A 293 23.08 -1.33 2.25
C TYR A 293 24.28 -2.25 2.40
N LEU A 294 25.16 -2.31 1.40
CA LEU A 294 26.43 -3.03 1.52
C LEU A 294 27.32 -2.40 2.59
N ALA A 295 27.47 -1.09 2.58
CA ALA A 295 28.23 -0.39 3.63
C ALA A 295 27.64 -0.62 5.02
N GLN A 296 26.33 -0.46 5.16
CA GLN A 296 25.59 -0.68 6.40
C GLN A 296 25.76 -2.11 6.92
N SER A 297 25.73 -3.12 6.04
CA SER A 297 25.89 -4.51 6.46
C SER A 297 27.25 -4.76 7.14
N PHE A 298 28.32 -4.19 6.62
CA PHE A 298 29.66 -4.33 7.20
C PHE A 298 29.86 -3.46 8.44
N VAL A 299 29.29 -2.25 8.48
CA VAL A 299 29.30 -1.42 9.71
C VAL A 299 28.61 -2.16 10.84
N PHE A 300 27.39 -2.66 10.62
CA PHE A 300 26.66 -3.38 11.67
C PHE A 300 27.32 -4.71 12.03
N LYS A 301 27.93 -5.39 11.07
CA LYS A 301 28.73 -6.59 11.33
C LYS A 301 29.87 -6.30 12.27
N TYR A 302 30.58 -5.17 12.08
CA TYR A 302 31.65 -4.75 12.96
C TYR A 302 31.16 -4.33 14.35
N GLU A 303 30.05 -3.56 14.39
CA GLU A 303 29.46 -3.09 15.65
C GLU A 303 28.91 -4.23 16.51
N GLY A 304 28.39 -5.29 15.89
CA GLY A 304 27.87 -6.49 16.58
C GLY A 304 28.98 -7.48 17.04
N ALA A 305 30.20 -7.36 16.52
CA ALA A 305 31.24 -8.33 16.78
C ALA A 305 31.72 -8.31 18.22
N SER A 306 31.77 -9.49 18.85
CA SER A 306 32.33 -9.68 20.21
C SER A 306 33.87 -9.62 20.23
N ASN A 307 34.52 -9.97 19.13
CA ASN A 307 35.96 -9.88 18.95
C ASN A 307 36.34 -9.04 17.74
N ARG A 308 36.51 -7.74 17.95
CA ARG A 308 36.83 -6.76 16.90
C ARG A 308 38.30 -6.73 16.51
N ASN A 309 39.16 -7.55 17.18
CA ASN A 309 40.62 -7.56 16.96
C ASN A 309 41.08 -8.77 16.14
N ASP A 310 40.18 -9.61 15.64
CA ASP A 310 40.55 -10.71 14.75
C ASP A 310 40.95 -10.16 13.36
N PRO A 311 42.22 -10.38 12.94
CA PRO A 311 42.73 -9.81 11.69
C PRO A 311 41.97 -10.26 10.47
N ALA A 312 41.48 -11.51 10.42
CA ALA A 312 40.69 -12.01 9.28
C ALA A 312 39.33 -11.35 9.21
N PHE A 313 38.68 -11.16 10.36
CA PHE A 313 37.40 -10.45 10.45
C PHE A 313 37.55 -8.99 10.06
N ILE A 314 38.56 -8.28 10.55
CA ILE A 314 38.80 -6.88 10.20
C ILE A 314 39.05 -6.73 8.69
N SER A 315 39.87 -7.61 8.11
CA SER A 315 40.15 -7.61 6.66
C SER A 315 38.85 -7.78 5.86
N GLU A 316 37.99 -8.71 6.26
CA GLU A 316 36.67 -8.90 5.59
C GLU A 316 35.81 -7.64 5.63
N VAL A 317 35.73 -6.99 6.81
CA VAL A 317 34.93 -5.76 6.98
C VAL A 317 35.49 -4.62 6.11
N VAL A 318 36.80 -4.42 6.15
CA VAL A 318 37.49 -3.37 5.37
C VAL A 318 37.32 -3.60 3.87
N ASP A 319 37.46 -4.83 3.38
CA ASP A 319 37.30 -5.17 1.97
C ASP A 319 35.84 -4.96 1.54
N GLY A 320 34.87 -5.27 2.39
CA GLY A 320 33.46 -5.01 2.16
C GLY A 320 33.16 -3.52 2.06
N LEU A 321 33.68 -2.73 3.00
CA LEU A 321 33.51 -1.27 2.98
C LEU A 321 34.24 -0.61 1.80
N LYS A 322 35.40 -1.12 1.40
CA LYS A 322 36.09 -0.66 0.17
C LYS A 322 35.22 -0.87 -1.05
N ARG A 323 34.62 -2.05 -1.20
CA ARG A 323 33.71 -2.34 -2.33
C ARG A 323 32.51 -1.38 -2.34
N ALA A 324 31.87 -1.17 -1.21
CA ALA A 324 30.74 -0.26 -1.09
C ALA A 324 31.13 1.18 -1.48
N ASN A 325 32.30 1.65 -1.03
CA ASN A 325 32.79 3.00 -1.27
C ASN A 325 33.36 3.24 -2.69
N LEU A 326 33.38 2.23 -3.57
CA LEU A 326 33.68 2.44 -4.98
C LEU A 326 32.59 3.28 -5.68
N GLU A 327 31.35 3.16 -5.22
CA GLU A 327 30.20 3.82 -5.82
C GLU A 327 29.49 4.79 -4.86
N LEU A 328 29.47 4.48 -3.54
CA LEU A 328 28.71 5.24 -2.55
C LEU A 328 29.28 6.64 -2.29
N GLU A 329 30.60 6.72 -2.06
CA GLU A 329 31.32 7.97 -1.76
C GLU A 329 30.69 8.86 -0.66
N GLU A 330 29.93 8.30 0.26
CA GLU A 330 29.31 9.04 1.38
C GLU A 330 30.33 9.34 2.47
N PRO A 331 30.42 10.60 2.96
CA PRO A 331 31.46 11.02 3.95
C PRO A 331 31.51 10.14 5.19
N LEU A 332 30.34 9.72 5.70
CA LEU A 332 30.22 8.86 6.87
C LEU A 332 30.97 7.54 6.67
N TYR A 333 30.70 6.85 5.55
CA TYR A 333 31.30 5.53 5.29
C TYR A 333 32.75 5.62 4.82
N LEU A 334 33.13 6.72 4.16
CA LEU A 334 34.54 7.01 3.89
C LEU A 334 35.33 7.18 5.18
N ASN A 335 34.82 7.98 6.12
CA ASN A 335 35.48 8.16 7.41
C ASN A 335 35.50 6.87 8.22
N TYR A 336 34.40 6.12 8.25
CA TYR A 336 34.33 4.86 9.00
C TYR A 336 35.36 3.84 8.46
N LEU A 337 35.45 3.68 7.15
CA LEU A 337 36.48 2.84 6.52
C LEU A 337 37.89 3.33 6.87
N GLY A 338 38.15 4.63 6.70
CA GLY A 338 39.46 5.21 7.00
C GLY A 338 39.85 5.06 8.45
N TYR A 339 38.92 5.29 9.36
CA TYR A 339 39.13 5.12 10.79
C TYR A 339 39.49 3.67 11.18
N LEU A 340 38.71 2.69 10.69
CA LEU A 340 39.03 1.27 10.93
C LEU A 340 40.42 0.89 10.44
N MET A 341 40.83 1.35 9.28
CA MET A 341 42.16 1.07 8.73
C MET A 341 43.28 1.70 9.56
N ILE A 342 43.04 2.89 10.11
CA ILE A 342 43.97 3.61 10.98
C ILE A 342 44.05 2.93 12.33
N ASP A 343 42.91 2.68 12.97
CA ASP A 343 42.87 2.16 14.34
C ASP A 343 43.50 0.76 14.45
N HIS A 344 43.20 -0.09 13.48
CA HIS A 344 43.76 -1.45 13.41
C HIS A 344 45.14 -1.56 12.71
N ASP A 345 45.80 -0.46 12.45
CA ASP A 345 47.17 -0.42 11.85
C ASP A 345 47.29 -1.20 10.52
N LEU A 346 46.18 -1.30 9.71
CA LEU A 346 46.20 -2.08 8.47
C LEU A 346 46.94 -1.35 7.34
N ASN A 347 46.61 -0.12 7.06
CA ASN A 347 47.30 0.81 6.15
C ASN A 347 46.92 2.22 6.52
N VAL A 348 47.63 2.77 7.51
CA VAL A 348 47.32 4.09 8.09
C VAL A 348 47.27 5.19 7.02
N THR A 349 48.24 5.19 6.09
CA THR A 349 48.29 6.20 5.01
C THR A 349 47.09 6.14 4.06
N GLU A 350 46.69 4.93 3.65
CA GLU A 350 45.51 4.73 2.83
C GLU A 350 44.22 5.13 3.61
N GLY A 351 44.14 4.73 4.89
CA GLY A 351 43.01 5.12 5.77
C GLY A 351 42.86 6.61 5.89
N MET A 352 43.97 7.33 6.11
CA MET A 352 43.98 8.81 6.09
C MET A 352 43.50 9.39 4.74
N GLY A 353 43.79 8.71 3.63
CA GLY A 353 43.28 9.09 2.33
C GLY A 353 41.76 9.07 2.25
N TYR A 354 41.09 8.06 2.81
CA TYR A 354 39.65 7.97 2.90
C TYR A 354 39.07 9.06 3.83
N VAL A 355 39.70 9.30 4.99
CA VAL A 355 39.28 10.37 5.92
C VAL A 355 39.39 11.76 5.26
N LYS A 356 40.46 12.01 4.52
CA LYS A 356 40.61 13.28 3.77
C LYS A 356 39.53 13.48 2.74
N ARG A 357 39.14 12.43 1.99
CA ARG A 357 38.01 12.49 1.05
C ARG A 357 36.69 12.79 1.78
N ALA A 358 36.49 12.25 2.98
CA ALA A 358 35.32 12.60 3.81
C ALA A 358 35.34 14.09 4.22
N LEU A 359 36.52 14.61 4.62
CA LEU A 359 36.72 16.02 4.97
C LEU A 359 36.57 16.96 3.78
N GLU A 360 36.92 16.56 2.56
CA GLU A 360 36.64 17.36 1.35
C GLU A 360 35.15 17.64 1.18
N LYS A 361 34.29 16.70 1.59
CA LYS A 361 32.83 16.83 1.52
C LYS A 361 32.23 17.51 2.76
N GLN A 362 32.83 17.30 3.94
CA GLN A 362 32.39 17.84 5.23
C GLN A 362 33.60 18.37 6.03
N PRO A 363 34.13 19.56 5.67
CA PRO A 363 35.37 20.08 6.25
C PRO A 363 35.32 20.36 7.75
N ASP A 364 34.14 20.67 8.27
CA ASP A 364 33.93 21.06 9.66
C ASP A 364 33.44 19.90 10.54
N SER A 365 33.61 18.65 10.11
CA SER A 365 33.25 17.49 10.92
C SER A 365 34.35 17.21 11.97
N ALA A 366 34.05 17.48 13.25
CA ALA A 366 34.96 17.19 14.35
C ALA A 366 35.39 15.72 14.40
N TYR A 367 34.47 14.80 14.15
CA TYR A 367 34.75 13.36 14.13
C TYR A 367 35.72 12.94 13.01
N TYR A 368 35.64 13.56 11.84
CA TYR A 368 36.57 13.25 10.75
C TYR A 368 37.94 13.88 10.99
N ILE A 369 37.98 15.05 11.64
CA ILE A 369 39.25 15.69 12.08
C ILE A 369 39.91 14.84 13.15
N ASP A 370 39.15 14.25 14.09
CA ASP A 370 39.62 13.33 15.10
C ASP A 370 40.26 12.08 14.48
N SER A 371 39.54 11.45 13.52
CA SER A 371 40.07 10.29 12.77
C SER A 371 41.39 10.62 12.06
N LEU A 372 41.51 11.83 11.51
CA LEU A 372 42.73 12.29 10.87
C LEU A 372 43.84 12.55 11.88
N ALA A 373 43.51 13.12 13.05
CA ALA A 373 44.47 13.32 14.15
C ALA A 373 45.02 11.97 14.63
N TRP A 374 44.15 10.96 14.77
CA TRP A 374 44.56 9.59 15.14
C TRP A 374 45.49 8.97 14.09
N GLY A 375 45.23 9.19 12.79
CA GLY A 375 46.14 8.75 11.72
C GLY A 375 47.53 9.38 11.80
N HIS A 376 47.62 10.69 12.04
CA HIS A 376 48.90 11.37 12.26
C HIS A 376 49.62 10.84 13.52
N TYR A 377 48.90 10.55 14.60
CA TYR A 377 49.45 9.95 15.80
C TYR A 377 50.06 8.57 15.52
N LYS A 378 49.35 7.68 14.82
CA LYS A 378 49.83 6.36 14.41
C LYS A 378 51.10 6.42 13.56
N LEU A 379 51.26 7.46 12.75
CA LEU A 379 52.49 7.73 11.97
C LEU A 379 53.61 8.42 12.76
N ASN A 380 53.41 8.69 14.07
CA ASN A 380 54.33 9.44 14.94
C ASN A 380 54.52 10.92 14.49
N GLU A 381 53.54 11.48 13.75
CA GLU A 381 53.51 12.89 13.36
C GLU A 381 52.83 13.74 14.45
N CYS A 382 53.46 13.72 15.64
CA CYS A 382 52.88 14.23 16.91
C CYS A 382 52.47 15.69 16.86
N VAL A 383 53.17 16.55 16.13
CA VAL A 383 52.86 18.00 16.04
C VAL A 383 51.52 18.21 15.32
N GLU A 384 51.32 17.55 14.19
CA GLU A 384 50.08 17.68 13.44
C GLU A 384 48.92 16.97 14.14
N ALA A 385 49.15 15.78 14.72
CA ALA A 385 48.15 15.11 15.54
C ALA A 385 47.66 16.01 16.69
N LEU A 386 48.58 16.66 17.42
CA LEU A 386 48.23 17.55 18.50
C LEU A 386 47.45 18.81 18.02
N ARG A 387 47.85 19.38 16.89
CA ARG A 387 47.15 20.50 16.28
C ARG A 387 45.67 20.16 15.97
N LEU A 388 45.46 19.01 15.33
CA LEU A 388 44.12 18.56 14.93
C LEU A 388 43.23 18.20 16.10
N ILE A 389 43.78 17.43 17.08
CA ILE A 389 42.97 17.02 18.24
C ILE A 389 42.61 18.24 19.14
N LYS A 390 43.44 19.26 19.23
CA LYS A 390 43.11 20.50 19.92
C LYS A 390 42.04 21.32 19.17
N GLN A 391 41.99 21.20 17.85
CA GLN A 391 40.88 21.74 17.05
C GLN A 391 39.57 21.02 17.41
N VAL A 392 39.56 19.69 17.47
CA VAL A 392 38.41 18.87 17.88
C VAL A 392 37.93 19.27 19.29
N GLU A 393 38.84 19.34 20.26
CA GLU A 393 38.57 19.81 21.64
C GLU A 393 37.85 21.15 21.64
N SER A 394 38.26 22.09 20.79
CA SER A 394 37.65 23.42 20.71
C SER A 394 36.25 23.42 20.07
N MET A 395 35.96 22.42 19.22
CA MET A 395 34.67 22.32 18.49
C MET A 395 33.59 21.61 19.30
N ILE A 396 33.91 20.51 19.94
CA ILE A 396 32.93 19.64 20.60
C ILE A 396 33.29 19.28 22.06
N GLY A 397 34.39 19.74 22.57
CA GLY A 397 34.88 19.38 23.92
C GLY A 397 35.49 17.95 23.93
N ILE A 398 35.55 17.40 25.14
CA ILE A 398 36.15 16.06 25.42
C ILE A 398 35.18 15.12 26.15
N ASP A 399 33.89 15.36 26.00
CA ASP A 399 32.88 14.56 26.71
C ASP A 399 32.77 13.15 26.17
N GLU A 400 33.07 12.95 24.87
CA GLU A 400 33.13 11.63 24.27
C GLU A 400 34.38 10.86 24.67
N ASP A 401 34.21 9.61 25.10
CA ASP A 401 35.28 8.75 25.64
C ASP A 401 36.42 8.56 24.63
N GLU A 402 36.09 8.30 23.36
CA GLU A 402 37.05 8.06 22.29
C GLU A 402 37.94 9.30 22.02
N VAL A 403 37.31 10.47 21.86
CA VAL A 403 38.05 11.73 21.67
C VAL A 403 38.97 12.04 22.84
N ARG A 404 38.51 11.76 24.06
CA ARG A 404 39.29 11.95 25.28
C ARG A 404 40.49 11.00 25.33
N ASP A 405 40.31 9.76 24.90
CA ASP A 405 41.40 8.76 24.88
C ASP A 405 42.41 9.07 23.78
N HIS A 406 41.96 9.53 22.61
CA HIS A 406 42.84 10.02 21.53
C HIS A 406 43.67 11.22 22.03
N LEU A 407 43.03 12.22 22.65
CA LEU A 407 43.70 13.39 23.18
C LEU A 407 44.82 12.97 24.19
N ARG A 408 44.48 12.09 25.13
CA ARG A 408 45.45 11.61 26.14
C ARG A 408 46.65 10.85 25.52
N ALA A 409 46.41 10.08 24.46
CA ALA A 409 47.45 9.37 23.74
C ALA A 409 48.34 10.32 22.96
N ILE A 410 47.74 11.26 22.25
CA ILE A 410 48.43 12.24 21.42
C ILE A 410 49.27 13.20 22.28
N GLU A 411 48.76 13.67 23.42
CA GLU A 411 49.55 14.52 24.35
C GLU A 411 50.81 13.84 24.88
N LYS A 412 50.83 12.51 24.95
CA LYS A 412 51.99 11.73 25.34
C LYS A 412 52.93 11.40 24.18
N CYS A 413 52.54 11.73 22.95
CA CYS A 413 53.33 11.47 21.77
C CYS A 413 54.65 12.24 21.82
N LYS A 414 55.77 11.54 21.67
CA LYS A 414 57.10 12.15 21.58
C LYS A 414 57.56 12.09 20.12
N THR A 415 57.85 13.24 19.55
CA THR A 415 58.54 13.32 18.27
C THR A 415 59.87 12.62 18.42
N LYS A 416 60.19 11.63 17.56
CA LYS A 416 61.54 11.13 17.42
C LYS A 416 62.37 12.30 16.89
N GLU A 417 63.21 12.90 17.71
CA GLU A 417 64.25 13.81 17.22
C GLU A 417 65.09 13.04 16.18
N LYS A 418 65.13 13.56 14.95
CA LYS A 418 65.99 13.08 13.88
C LYS A 418 67.43 13.53 14.13
#